data_54a74353e2a016b7d8aebf91ed7525cd
#
_entry.id   54a74353e2a016b7d8aebf91ed7525cd
#
_cell.length_a   1.000
_cell.length_b   1.000
_cell.length_c   1.000
_cell.angle_alpha   90.00
_cell.angle_beta   90.00
_cell.angle_gamma   90.00
#
_symmetry.space_group_name_H-M   'P 1'
#
loop_
_entity.id
_entity.type
_entity.pdbx_description
1 polymer ?
#
loop_
_entity_poly.entity_id
_entity_poly.type
_entity_poly.pdbx_seq_one_letter_code
_entity_poly.pdbx_strand_id
1 'polypeptide(L)'
;MIGTGLVGGKTTGMLLARAMVKKSASPVRDRIEVHDSFYVGADVFYTYMVVNGCWWIRQQQKDIDAFLSVAEYARRVILTGSFPPRIVANLSDMLDYFGQSPIIVRSSSLLEDNFGNAFSGKYESVFCPNQGSRERRLENLLTAIKTIYASTLSEKALRYRAQLGILDRDEQMPLLIQRVSGDLHGQYFFPAVGGVGYSRNPYVWHPSIDPKAGVIRIVYGMGTRAVDRSDDDYTRIAALNAVSRRPESGIDAVRKFSQKRVDVIDLEANQLAATDFHDLSADSTPAELSLVATRDMDTKSWFITFDGLLEDTAFAADMSRILATLEEAYAHPVDIEFTVNFTGERDYRINIVQCRPFEARDPASGDLADVTTGDCVDAAPGTALVKLPGIPEKALISSESGTVIGRSRTIIADVLIYIPADAYDALPPPEKHRVARSIGAIMRQMNPDKKVILAGPGRWGTTSVSLGIPVTFAEISRTACVCEIVEMRDDLVPDVSLGTHFFNDLVEFDILYLALYPHKEGTVLDREYLRTAGNNVRAYLPDGDRMEDVIRVLEGGSEPLVLHADSLNQRYVIGR
;
A
#
# COMPACT_ATOMS: atom_id res chain seq x y z
N MET A 1 6.22 -5.74 -28.85
CA MET A 1 4.82 -5.86 -28.40
C MET A 1 4.21 -7.12 -29.00
N ILE A 2 3.46 -7.89 -28.21
CA ILE A 2 2.74 -9.09 -28.68
C ILE A 2 1.26 -8.68 -28.79
N GLY A 3 0.66 -8.93 -29.96
CA GLY A 3 -0.69 -8.42 -30.26
C GLY A 3 -0.69 -6.90 -30.56
N THR A 4 -1.85 -6.29 -30.42
CA THR A 4 -2.13 -4.88 -30.71
C THR A 4 -3.03 -4.28 -29.63
N GLY A 5 -3.41 -3.01 -29.78
CA GLY A 5 -4.29 -2.32 -28.84
C GLY A 5 -3.54 -1.61 -27.72
N LEU A 6 -4.23 -1.39 -26.62
CA LEU A 6 -3.72 -0.62 -25.48
C LEU A 6 -2.79 -1.49 -24.62
N VAL A 7 -1.86 -0.83 -23.92
CA VAL A 7 -0.87 -1.49 -23.05
C VAL A 7 -1.16 -1.30 -21.55
N GLY A 8 -2.13 -0.48 -21.20
CA GLY A 8 -2.66 -0.29 -19.85
C GLY A 8 -1.88 0.67 -18.95
N GLY A 9 -2.41 0.89 -17.74
CA GLY A 9 -1.96 1.94 -16.82
C GLY A 9 -0.56 1.70 -16.28
N LYS A 10 -0.27 0.54 -15.70
CA LYS A 10 1.06 0.23 -15.14
C LYS A 10 2.18 0.37 -16.18
N THR A 11 1.95 -0.14 -17.39
CA THR A 11 2.92 -0.01 -18.49
C THR A 11 3.17 1.45 -18.84
N THR A 12 2.11 2.22 -18.99
CA THR A 12 2.20 3.65 -19.37
C THR A 12 2.91 4.45 -18.28
N GLY A 13 2.51 4.29 -17.02
CA GLY A 13 3.13 4.99 -15.88
C GLY A 13 4.62 4.71 -15.76
N MET A 14 5.01 3.44 -15.85
CA MET A 14 6.43 3.05 -15.83
C MET A 14 7.23 3.69 -17.00
N LEU A 15 6.72 3.61 -18.23
CA LEU A 15 7.41 4.15 -19.40
C LEU A 15 7.56 5.67 -19.32
N LEU A 16 6.50 6.37 -18.90
CA LEU A 16 6.53 7.82 -18.71
C LEU A 16 7.54 8.21 -17.64
N ALA A 17 7.51 7.58 -16.47
CA ALA A 17 8.42 7.87 -15.37
C ALA A 17 9.89 7.70 -15.79
N ARG A 18 10.23 6.58 -16.43
CA ARG A 18 11.58 6.34 -16.96
C ARG A 18 12.00 7.40 -17.99
N ALA A 19 11.09 7.78 -18.89
CA ALA A 19 11.38 8.79 -19.90
C ALA A 19 11.59 10.18 -19.28
N MET A 20 10.76 10.56 -18.29
CA MET A 20 10.85 11.85 -17.58
C MET A 20 12.18 11.97 -16.84
N VAL A 21 12.55 10.96 -16.04
CA VAL A 21 13.81 10.97 -15.29
C VAL A 21 15.02 10.96 -16.23
N LYS A 22 14.98 10.20 -17.32
CA LYS A 22 16.07 10.19 -18.34
C LYS A 22 16.23 11.52 -19.07
N LYS A 23 15.13 12.26 -19.27
CA LYS A 23 15.16 13.58 -19.93
C LYS A 23 15.54 14.70 -18.96
N SER A 24 15.45 14.49 -17.66
CA SER A 24 15.83 15.49 -16.68
C SER A 24 17.32 15.83 -16.79
N ALA A 25 17.67 17.06 -16.44
CA ALA A 25 19.08 17.50 -16.36
C ALA A 25 19.80 16.93 -15.13
N SER A 26 19.15 16.10 -14.33
CA SER A 26 19.68 15.55 -13.08
C SER A 26 20.75 14.48 -13.32
N PRO A 27 21.83 14.47 -12.55
CA PRO A 27 22.84 13.41 -12.60
C PRO A 27 22.29 12.00 -12.34
N VAL A 28 21.12 11.90 -11.70
CA VAL A 28 20.46 10.63 -11.39
C VAL A 28 20.09 9.82 -12.64
N ARG A 29 19.93 10.49 -13.81
CA ARG A 29 19.63 9.81 -15.09
C ARG A 29 20.63 8.72 -15.45
N ASP A 30 21.90 8.91 -15.09
CA ASP A 30 22.98 7.99 -15.41
C ASP A 30 23.00 6.76 -14.48
N ARG A 31 22.24 6.81 -13.39
CA ARG A 31 22.02 5.71 -12.44
C ARG A 31 20.72 4.94 -12.70
N ILE A 32 19.89 5.41 -13.64
CA ILE A 32 18.66 4.69 -14.00
C ILE A 32 19.00 3.49 -14.87
N GLU A 33 18.68 2.32 -14.37
CA GLU A 33 18.69 1.07 -15.10
C GLU A 33 17.33 0.82 -15.77
N VAL A 34 17.35 0.26 -16.97
CA VAL A 34 16.13 -0.11 -17.68
C VAL A 34 16.23 -1.57 -18.05
N HIS A 35 15.37 -2.36 -17.44
CA HIS A 35 15.23 -3.77 -17.80
C HIS A 35 14.33 -3.95 -19.02
N ASP A 36 14.63 -4.98 -19.80
CA ASP A 36 13.85 -5.38 -20.96
C ASP A 36 12.41 -5.70 -20.55
N SER A 37 11.48 -5.23 -21.37
CA SER A 37 10.06 -5.41 -21.13
C SER A 37 9.36 -5.75 -22.45
N PHE A 38 8.39 -6.65 -22.36
CA PHE A 38 7.45 -6.95 -23.42
C PHE A 38 6.04 -6.56 -23.00
N TYR A 39 5.24 -6.11 -23.94
CA TYR A 39 3.88 -5.66 -23.72
C TYR A 39 2.96 -6.58 -24.50
N VAL A 40 1.96 -7.14 -23.82
CA VAL A 40 0.89 -7.94 -24.43
C VAL A 40 -0.33 -7.03 -24.53
N GLY A 41 -0.75 -6.76 -25.76
CA GLY A 41 -1.85 -5.83 -26.03
C GLY A 41 -3.21 -6.37 -25.61
N ALA A 42 -4.17 -5.47 -25.45
CA ALA A 42 -5.52 -5.79 -25.00
C ALA A 42 -6.25 -6.77 -25.95
N ASP A 43 -5.92 -6.78 -27.24
CA ASP A 43 -6.50 -7.68 -28.23
C ASP A 43 -6.20 -9.16 -27.93
N VAL A 44 -5.07 -9.47 -27.28
CA VAL A 44 -4.73 -10.83 -26.88
C VAL A 44 -5.69 -11.32 -25.80
N PHE A 45 -6.04 -10.47 -24.83
CA PHE A 45 -7.04 -10.77 -23.81
C PHE A 45 -8.41 -11.05 -24.45
N TYR A 46 -8.88 -10.17 -25.32
CA TYR A 46 -10.14 -10.38 -26.01
C TYR A 46 -10.15 -11.65 -26.85
N THR A 47 -9.10 -11.86 -27.63
CA THR A 47 -8.96 -13.08 -28.44
C THR A 47 -9.04 -14.33 -27.57
N TYR A 48 -8.36 -14.32 -26.42
CA TYR A 48 -8.41 -15.43 -25.47
C TYR A 48 -9.82 -15.68 -24.93
N MET A 49 -10.51 -14.61 -24.51
CA MET A 49 -11.88 -14.70 -24.00
C MET A 49 -12.88 -15.22 -25.02
N VAL A 50 -12.74 -14.80 -26.29
CA VAL A 50 -13.62 -15.26 -27.38
C VAL A 50 -13.36 -16.74 -27.73
N VAL A 51 -12.09 -17.09 -27.94
CA VAL A 51 -11.71 -18.47 -28.34
C VAL A 51 -12.12 -19.51 -27.29
N ASN A 52 -12.09 -19.14 -26.01
CA ASN A 52 -12.46 -20.06 -24.92
C ASN A 52 -13.92 -19.92 -24.47
N GLY A 53 -14.76 -19.16 -25.20
CA GLY A 53 -16.19 -19.02 -24.91
C GLY A 53 -16.52 -18.26 -23.64
N CYS A 54 -15.56 -17.46 -23.10
CA CYS A 54 -15.74 -16.69 -21.86
C CYS A 54 -16.39 -15.32 -22.09
N TRP A 55 -16.50 -14.89 -23.34
CA TRP A 55 -16.99 -13.54 -23.64
C TRP A 55 -18.42 -13.26 -23.15
N TRP A 56 -19.31 -14.21 -23.33
CA TRP A 56 -20.70 -14.09 -22.92
C TRP A 56 -20.84 -14.05 -21.39
N ILE A 57 -19.99 -14.77 -20.66
CA ILE A 57 -19.99 -14.77 -19.19
C ILE A 57 -19.69 -13.37 -18.68
N ARG A 58 -18.73 -12.69 -19.31
CA ARG A 58 -18.35 -11.34 -18.98
C ARG A 58 -19.48 -10.33 -19.12
N GLN A 59 -20.37 -10.51 -20.09
CA GLN A 59 -21.51 -9.62 -20.27
C GLN A 59 -22.58 -9.71 -19.17
N GLN A 60 -22.53 -10.76 -18.37
CA GLN A 60 -23.44 -10.97 -17.23
C GLN A 60 -23.03 -10.16 -15.97
N GLN A 61 -21.91 -9.44 -15.99
CA GLN A 61 -21.39 -8.70 -14.83
C GLN A 61 -22.31 -7.58 -14.32
N LYS A 62 -23.34 -7.21 -15.04
CA LYS A 62 -24.26 -6.13 -14.66
C LYS A 62 -25.04 -6.42 -13.38
N ASP A 63 -25.29 -7.69 -13.07
CA ASP A 63 -25.86 -8.16 -11.81
C ASP A 63 -24.77 -8.91 -11.03
N ILE A 64 -24.25 -8.28 -9.97
CA ILE A 64 -23.12 -8.82 -9.23
C ILE A 64 -23.45 -10.13 -8.52
N ASP A 65 -24.62 -10.24 -7.92
CA ASP A 65 -25.01 -11.44 -7.14
C ASP A 65 -25.23 -12.64 -8.05
N ALA A 66 -25.92 -12.44 -9.17
CA ALA A 66 -26.05 -13.44 -10.21
C ALA A 66 -24.69 -13.82 -10.81
N PHE A 67 -23.82 -12.83 -11.06
CA PHE A 67 -22.51 -13.07 -11.63
C PHE A 67 -21.56 -13.82 -10.69
N LEU A 68 -21.54 -13.49 -9.39
CA LEU A 68 -20.70 -14.20 -8.41
C LEU A 68 -21.02 -15.69 -8.36
N SER A 69 -22.27 -16.09 -8.63
CA SER A 69 -22.66 -17.50 -8.69
C SER A 69 -21.97 -18.29 -9.81
N VAL A 70 -21.58 -17.62 -10.90
CA VAL A 70 -20.91 -18.21 -12.08
C VAL A 70 -19.43 -17.83 -12.19
N ALA A 71 -18.95 -16.92 -11.36
CA ALA A 71 -17.58 -16.40 -11.41
C ALA A 71 -16.53 -17.51 -11.27
N GLU A 72 -16.74 -18.46 -10.38
CA GLU A 72 -15.82 -19.57 -10.18
C GLU A 72 -15.77 -20.51 -11.41
N TYR A 73 -16.91 -20.75 -12.05
CA TYR A 73 -16.95 -21.50 -13.31
C TYR A 73 -16.18 -20.74 -14.40
N ALA A 74 -16.42 -19.44 -14.55
CA ALA A 74 -15.75 -18.60 -15.54
C ALA A 74 -14.22 -18.58 -15.33
N ARG A 75 -13.77 -18.43 -14.08
CA ARG A 75 -12.35 -18.50 -13.73
C ARG A 75 -11.74 -19.83 -14.11
N ARG A 76 -12.43 -20.95 -13.85
CA ARG A 76 -11.97 -22.29 -14.24
C ARG A 76 -11.82 -22.42 -15.74
N VAL A 77 -12.77 -21.92 -16.53
CA VAL A 77 -12.68 -21.93 -18.00
C VAL A 77 -11.47 -21.13 -18.48
N ILE A 78 -11.20 -19.96 -17.88
CA ILE A 78 -10.01 -19.16 -18.20
C ILE A 78 -8.74 -19.94 -17.84
N LEU A 79 -8.64 -20.53 -16.67
CA LEU A 79 -7.44 -21.25 -16.23
C LEU A 79 -7.13 -22.47 -17.11
N THR A 80 -8.15 -23.14 -17.66
CA THR A 80 -7.99 -24.34 -18.50
C THR A 80 -8.02 -24.06 -20.00
N GLY A 81 -8.29 -22.82 -20.41
CA GLY A 81 -8.38 -22.43 -21.82
C GLY A 81 -7.05 -22.53 -22.57
N SER A 82 -7.11 -22.33 -23.89
CA SER A 82 -5.96 -22.41 -24.79
C SER A 82 -5.75 -21.10 -25.56
N PHE A 83 -4.50 -20.74 -25.78
CA PHE A 83 -4.13 -19.62 -26.65
C PHE A 83 -4.08 -20.05 -28.12
N PRO A 84 -4.42 -19.16 -29.06
CA PRO A 84 -4.18 -19.39 -30.48
C PRO A 84 -2.69 -19.69 -30.77
N PRO A 85 -2.38 -20.59 -31.73
CA PRO A 85 -1.00 -20.98 -32.02
C PRO A 85 -0.07 -19.83 -32.32
N ARG A 86 -0.55 -18.79 -33.01
CA ARG A 86 0.23 -17.58 -33.30
C ARG A 86 0.67 -16.83 -32.05
N ILE A 87 -0.21 -16.72 -31.06
CA ILE A 87 0.12 -16.05 -29.79
C ILE A 87 1.13 -16.89 -29.01
N VAL A 88 0.95 -18.22 -28.98
CA VAL A 88 1.90 -19.15 -28.35
C VAL A 88 3.29 -19.02 -28.97
N ALA A 89 3.39 -18.94 -30.32
CA ALA A 89 4.65 -18.76 -31.01
C ALA A 89 5.35 -17.45 -30.60
N ASN A 90 4.62 -16.32 -30.60
CA ASN A 90 5.17 -15.03 -30.21
C ASN A 90 5.65 -15.02 -28.74
N LEU A 91 4.92 -15.66 -27.83
CA LEU A 91 5.33 -15.80 -26.42
C LEU A 91 6.56 -16.70 -26.28
N SER A 92 6.67 -17.73 -27.10
CA SER A 92 7.84 -18.61 -27.15
C SER A 92 9.08 -17.87 -27.64
N ASP A 93 8.96 -17.04 -28.69
CA ASP A 93 10.05 -16.21 -29.21
C ASP A 93 10.52 -15.18 -28.15
N MET A 94 9.58 -14.62 -27.38
CA MET A 94 9.90 -13.74 -26.26
C MET A 94 10.71 -14.49 -25.18
N LEU A 95 10.35 -15.72 -24.84
CA LEU A 95 11.11 -16.54 -23.89
C LEU A 95 12.53 -16.86 -24.40
N ASP A 96 12.69 -17.06 -25.70
CA ASP A 96 14.01 -17.26 -26.30
C ASP A 96 14.87 -15.99 -26.17
N TYR A 97 14.25 -14.79 -26.31
CA TYR A 97 14.94 -13.52 -26.06
C TYR A 97 15.38 -13.36 -24.59
N PHE A 98 14.53 -13.69 -23.62
CA PHE A 98 14.89 -13.61 -22.20
C PHE A 98 15.88 -14.69 -21.75
N GLY A 99 15.99 -15.79 -22.50
CA GLY A 99 16.76 -16.95 -22.08
C GLY A 99 16.20 -17.56 -20.79
N GLN A 100 17.04 -17.80 -19.80
CA GLN A 100 16.63 -18.29 -18.48
C GLN A 100 16.60 -17.19 -17.40
N SER A 101 16.59 -15.92 -17.80
CA SER A 101 16.43 -14.84 -16.83
C SER A 101 15.06 -14.90 -16.19
N PRO A 102 14.94 -14.71 -14.88
CA PRO A 102 13.65 -14.58 -14.22
C PRO A 102 12.82 -13.44 -14.79
N ILE A 103 11.52 -13.66 -14.94
CA ILE A 103 10.57 -12.67 -15.46
C ILE A 103 9.39 -12.53 -14.52
N ILE A 104 8.75 -11.37 -14.55
CA ILE A 104 7.48 -11.13 -13.89
C ILE A 104 6.42 -10.81 -14.94
N VAL A 105 5.25 -11.43 -14.82
CA VAL A 105 4.06 -11.09 -15.59
C VAL A 105 3.14 -10.27 -14.70
N ARG A 106 2.84 -9.05 -15.10
CA ARG A 106 2.03 -8.10 -14.33
C ARG A 106 0.74 -7.75 -15.09
N SER A 107 -0.35 -7.63 -14.35
CA SER A 107 -1.56 -6.97 -14.85
C SER A 107 -1.22 -5.54 -15.23
N SER A 108 -1.84 -5.05 -16.28
CA SER A 108 -1.73 -3.65 -16.72
C SER A 108 -3.08 -3.18 -17.27
N SER A 109 -4.14 -3.38 -16.48
CA SER A 109 -5.49 -2.97 -16.85
C SER A 109 -5.56 -1.47 -17.14
N LEU A 110 -6.50 -1.07 -17.98
CA LEU A 110 -6.82 0.35 -18.19
C LEU A 110 -7.48 0.98 -16.97
N LEU A 111 -8.00 0.17 -16.05
CA LEU A 111 -8.59 0.65 -14.80
C LEU A 111 -7.54 0.81 -13.68
N GLU A 112 -6.34 0.22 -13.84
CA GLU A 112 -5.25 0.33 -12.86
C GLU A 112 -4.42 1.61 -13.08
N ASP A 113 -3.91 2.16 -11.98
CA ASP A 113 -2.94 3.27 -11.95
C ASP A 113 -3.43 4.56 -12.64
N ASN A 114 -4.74 4.78 -12.63
CA ASN A 114 -5.34 6.02 -13.10
C ASN A 114 -5.68 6.96 -11.94
N PHE A 115 -5.85 8.25 -12.25
CA PHE A 115 -6.37 9.21 -11.27
C PHE A 115 -7.71 8.76 -10.69
N GLY A 116 -7.77 8.57 -9.38
CA GLY A 116 -8.97 8.16 -8.65
C GLY A 116 -9.28 6.66 -8.67
N ASN A 117 -8.42 5.82 -9.28
CA ASN A 117 -8.59 4.36 -9.31
C ASN A 117 -7.23 3.65 -9.34
N ALA A 118 -6.69 3.29 -8.20
CA ALA A 118 -5.41 2.56 -8.14
C ALA A 118 -5.57 1.07 -8.46
N PHE A 119 -6.69 0.45 -8.14
CA PHE A 119 -6.90 -1.01 -8.24
C PHE A 119 -5.78 -1.83 -7.55
N SER A 120 -5.16 -1.24 -6.55
CA SER A 120 -3.99 -1.80 -5.89
C SER A 120 -4.30 -3.17 -5.29
N GLY A 121 -3.52 -4.19 -5.66
CA GLY A 121 -3.69 -5.56 -5.17
C GLY A 121 -5.00 -6.25 -5.56
N LYS A 122 -5.77 -5.75 -6.54
CA LYS A 122 -7.01 -6.38 -7.00
C LYS A 122 -6.77 -7.43 -8.07
N TYR A 123 -5.74 -7.24 -8.88
CA TYR A 123 -5.30 -8.18 -9.91
C TYR A 123 -3.96 -8.82 -9.54
N GLU A 124 -3.70 -9.98 -10.08
CA GLU A 124 -2.51 -10.75 -9.78
C GLU A 124 -1.29 -10.27 -10.56
N SER A 125 -0.11 -10.51 -9.98
CA SER A 125 1.20 -10.48 -10.64
C SER A 125 1.93 -11.77 -10.32
N VAL A 126 2.59 -12.37 -11.31
CA VAL A 126 3.18 -13.70 -11.17
C VAL A 126 4.65 -13.65 -11.53
N PHE A 127 5.52 -14.01 -10.58
CA PHE A 127 6.92 -14.25 -10.83
C PHE A 127 7.13 -15.62 -11.48
N CYS A 128 7.87 -15.65 -12.57
CA CYS A 128 8.30 -16.86 -13.24
C CYS A 128 9.83 -16.94 -13.13
N PRO A 129 10.39 -17.85 -12.35
CA PRO A 129 11.84 -18.05 -12.27
C PRO A 129 12.46 -18.44 -13.61
N ASN A 130 11.64 -18.98 -14.52
CA ASN A 130 11.97 -19.22 -15.92
C ASN A 130 13.14 -20.19 -16.13
N GLN A 131 13.19 -21.26 -15.31
CA GLN A 131 14.22 -22.29 -15.38
C GLN A 131 13.70 -23.57 -16.04
N GLY A 132 14.63 -24.39 -16.57
CA GLY A 132 14.36 -25.69 -17.18
C GLY A 132 14.19 -25.65 -18.69
N SER A 133 13.51 -26.68 -19.25
CA SER A 133 13.31 -26.79 -20.70
C SER A 133 12.42 -25.67 -21.27
N ARG A 134 12.56 -25.38 -22.55
CA ARG A 134 11.76 -24.38 -23.25
C ARG A 134 10.25 -24.64 -23.10
N GLU A 135 9.85 -25.88 -23.21
CA GLU A 135 8.45 -26.31 -23.09
C GLU A 135 7.90 -26.00 -21.69
N ARG A 136 8.66 -26.36 -20.65
CA ARG A 136 8.27 -26.09 -19.26
C ARG A 136 8.20 -24.59 -18.97
N ARG A 137 9.17 -23.82 -19.45
CA ARG A 137 9.15 -22.35 -19.30
C ARG A 137 7.94 -21.71 -19.98
N LEU A 138 7.61 -22.19 -21.20
CA LEU A 138 6.42 -21.73 -21.92
C LEU A 138 5.13 -22.11 -21.19
N GLU A 139 5.01 -23.32 -20.67
CA GLU A 139 3.85 -23.75 -19.89
C GLU A 139 3.66 -22.90 -18.64
N ASN A 140 4.74 -22.61 -17.91
CA ASN A 140 4.70 -21.75 -16.73
C ASN A 140 4.26 -20.32 -17.09
N LEU A 141 4.78 -19.76 -18.18
CA LEU A 141 4.38 -18.43 -18.68
C LEU A 141 2.90 -18.39 -19.06
N LEU A 142 2.42 -19.39 -19.81
CA LEU A 142 1.00 -19.47 -20.20
C LEU A 142 0.10 -19.60 -18.97
N THR A 143 0.53 -20.34 -17.96
CA THR A 143 -0.18 -20.46 -16.68
C THR A 143 -0.23 -19.14 -15.93
N ALA A 144 0.90 -18.40 -15.87
CA ALA A 144 0.96 -17.09 -15.27
C ALA A 144 -0.01 -16.10 -15.95
N ILE A 145 -0.03 -16.06 -17.28
CA ILE A 145 -0.94 -15.21 -18.05
C ILE A 145 -2.41 -15.58 -17.75
N LYS A 146 -2.75 -16.88 -17.75
CA LYS A 146 -4.10 -17.34 -17.43
C LYS A 146 -4.52 -16.98 -16.01
N THR A 147 -3.60 -17.05 -15.04
CA THR A 147 -3.84 -16.64 -13.65
C THR A 147 -4.22 -15.17 -13.57
N ILE A 148 -3.48 -14.30 -14.27
CA ILE A 148 -3.79 -12.87 -14.30
C ILE A 148 -5.14 -12.62 -15.01
N TYR A 149 -5.40 -13.26 -16.14
CA TYR A 149 -6.70 -13.13 -16.81
C TYR A 149 -7.86 -13.60 -15.93
N ALA A 150 -7.69 -14.71 -15.20
CA ALA A 150 -8.68 -15.20 -14.26
C ALA A 150 -8.91 -14.27 -13.07
N SER A 151 -7.89 -13.48 -12.66
CA SER A 151 -8.03 -12.53 -11.55
C SER A 151 -9.01 -11.40 -11.85
N THR A 152 -9.28 -11.09 -13.13
CA THR A 152 -10.31 -10.10 -13.53
C THR A 152 -11.71 -10.50 -13.08
N LEU A 153 -11.95 -11.80 -12.88
CA LEU A 153 -13.22 -12.38 -12.44
C LEU A 153 -13.15 -12.89 -10.98
N SER A 154 -12.15 -12.48 -10.21
CA SER A 154 -12.10 -12.79 -8.79
C SER A 154 -13.20 -12.04 -8.03
N GLU A 155 -13.74 -12.65 -6.98
CA GLU A 155 -14.74 -11.99 -6.12
C GLU A 155 -14.24 -10.65 -5.61
N LYS A 156 -12.96 -10.56 -5.22
CA LYS A 156 -12.29 -9.32 -4.77
C LYS A 156 -12.37 -8.21 -5.82
N ALA A 157 -11.99 -8.50 -7.07
CA ALA A 157 -12.00 -7.54 -8.16
C ALA A 157 -13.43 -7.13 -8.54
N LEU A 158 -14.36 -8.09 -8.57
CA LEU A 158 -15.76 -7.82 -8.93
C LEU A 158 -16.49 -6.98 -7.89
N ARG A 159 -16.35 -7.32 -6.60
CA ARG A 159 -16.93 -6.53 -5.50
C ARG A 159 -16.37 -5.11 -5.49
N TYR A 160 -15.07 -4.96 -5.71
CA TYR A 160 -14.43 -3.66 -5.80
C TYR A 160 -14.99 -2.83 -6.95
N ARG A 161 -15.13 -3.40 -8.16
CA ARG A 161 -15.74 -2.72 -9.31
C ARG A 161 -17.21 -2.37 -9.09
N ALA A 162 -17.96 -3.23 -8.39
CA ALA A 162 -19.35 -2.98 -8.02
C ALA A 162 -19.47 -1.78 -7.10
N GLN A 163 -18.62 -1.72 -6.07
CA GLN A 163 -18.60 -0.62 -5.09
C GLN A 163 -18.25 0.73 -5.74
N LEU A 164 -17.38 0.72 -6.77
CA LEU A 164 -17.06 1.92 -7.55
C LEU A 164 -18.11 2.26 -8.62
N GLY A 165 -19.15 1.44 -8.81
CA GLY A 165 -20.16 1.65 -9.85
C GLY A 165 -19.64 1.50 -11.28
N ILE A 166 -18.55 0.71 -11.48
CA ILE A 166 -17.89 0.52 -12.78
C ILE A 166 -17.93 -0.93 -13.29
N LEU A 167 -18.90 -1.72 -12.81
CA LEU A 167 -19.06 -3.11 -13.25
C LEU A 167 -19.36 -3.24 -14.75
N ASP A 168 -20.06 -2.26 -15.30
CA ASP A 168 -20.44 -2.19 -16.72
C ASP A 168 -19.33 -1.67 -17.63
N ARG A 169 -18.26 -1.08 -17.05
CA ARG A 169 -17.09 -0.66 -17.83
C ARG A 169 -16.36 -1.85 -18.40
N ASP A 170 -15.88 -1.68 -19.61
CA ASP A 170 -15.14 -2.69 -20.34
C ASP A 170 -13.76 -2.92 -19.69
N GLU A 171 -13.57 -4.12 -19.08
CA GLU A 171 -12.29 -4.53 -18.52
C GLU A 171 -11.38 -5.03 -19.63
N GLN A 172 -10.25 -4.38 -19.78
CA GLN A 172 -9.21 -4.80 -20.73
C GLN A 172 -7.96 -5.15 -19.92
N MET A 173 -7.42 -6.33 -20.14
CA MET A 173 -6.26 -6.82 -19.40
C MET A 173 -5.03 -7.00 -20.32
N PRO A 174 -4.38 -5.90 -20.75
CA PRO A 174 -3.02 -5.96 -21.25
C PRO A 174 -2.06 -6.47 -20.17
N LEU A 175 -0.90 -6.97 -20.58
CA LEU A 175 0.10 -7.45 -19.64
C LEU A 175 1.43 -6.76 -19.88
N LEU A 176 2.13 -6.54 -18.78
CA LEU A 176 3.52 -6.11 -18.75
C LEU A 176 4.37 -7.31 -18.34
N ILE A 177 5.24 -7.79 -19.23
CA ILE A 177 6.19 -8.86 -18.95
C ILE A 177 7.58 -8.26 -18.88
N GLN A 178 8.24 -8.37 -17.74
CA GLN A 178 9.52 -7.73 -17.47
C GLN A 178 10.56 -8.74 -17.02
N ARG A 179 11.81 -8.51 -17.40
CA ARG A 179 12.95 -9.13 -16.73
C ARG A 179 12.96 -8.67 -15.28
N VAL A 180 13.05 -9.60 -14.34
CA VAL A 180 13.21 -9.25 -12.92
C VAL A 180 14.57 -8.59 -12.73
N SER A 181 14.57 -7.46 -12.02
CA SER A 181 15.80 -6.81 -11.57
C SER A 181 16.43 -7.63 -10.44
N GLY A 182 17.73 -7.80 -10.45
CA GLY A 182 18.45 -8.52 -9.40
C GLY A 182 19.76 -9.12 -9.91
N ASP A 183 20.49 -9.68 -8.96
CA ASP A 183 21.72 -10.40 -9.15
C ASP A 183 21.64 -11.82 -8.57
N LEU A 184 22.59 -12.66 -8.96
CA LEU A 184 22.68 -14.04 -8.50
C LEU A 184 23.42 -14.12 -7.15
N HIS A 185 22.78 -14.69 -6.15
CA HIS A 185 23.32 -14.94 -4.80
C HIS A 185 23.23 -16.45 -4.50
N GLY A 186 24.26 -17.20 -4.87
CA GLY A 186 24.21 -18.67 -4.85
C GLY A 186 23.09 -19.20 -5.77
N GLN A 187 22.13 -19.92 -5.20
CA GLN A 187 20.94 -20.41 -5.92
C GLN A 187 19.79 -19.37 -6.00
N TYR A 188 19.91 -18.28 -5.28
CA TYR A 188 18.86 -17.26 -5.20
C TYR A 188 19.13 -16.10 -6.15
N PHE A 189 18.06 -15.52 -6.69
CA PHE A 189 18.10 -14.34 -7.52
C PHE A 189 17.19 -13.25 -6.96
N PHE A 190 17.73 -12.07 -6.65
CA PHE A 190 16.99 -10.94 -6.11
C PHE A 190 17.76 -9.62 -6.23
N PRO A 191 17.11 -8.45 -6.22
CA PRO A 191 17.77 -7.16 -6.14
C PRO A 191 18.29 -6.89 -4.72
N ALA A 192 19.38 -6.15 -4.60
CA ALA A 192 19.91 -5.74 -3.29
C ALA A 192 18.90 -4.91 -2.47
N VAL A 193 18.05 -4.12 -3.12
CA VAL A 193 16.97 -3.38 -2.49
C VAL A 193 15.72 -3.42 -3.35
N GLY A 194 14.59 -3.71 -2.74
CA GLY A 194 13.27 -3.45 -3.28
C GLY A 194 12.55 -2.40 -2.42
N GLY A 195 11.74 -1.55 -3.03
CA GLY A 195 11.06 -0.53 -2.23
C GLY A 195 9.98 0.23 -2.96
N VAL A 196 9.31 1.06 -2.16
CA VAL A 196 8.33 2.05 -2.62
C VAL A 196 8.75 3.44 -2.15
N GLY A 197 8.46 4.44 -2.96
CA GLY A 197 8.77 5.83 -2.66
C GLY A 197 7.57 6.72 -2.90
N TYR A 198 7.33 7.65 -2.00
CA TYR A 198 6.24 8.63 -2.05
C TYR A 198 6.82 10.02 -2.08
N SER A 199 6.37 10.86 -3.00
CA SER A 199 6.83 12.25 -3.10
C SER A 199 6.33 13.13 -1.95
N ARG A 200 5.33 12.67 -1.19
CA ARG A 200 4.83 13.29 0.03
C ARG A 200 4.92 12.30 1.19
N ASN A 201 5.36 12.81 2.35
CA ASN A 201 5.48 12.02 3.58
C ASN A 201 4.49 12.51 4.64
N PRO A 202 3.29 11.96 4.74
CA PRO A 202 2.37 12.30 5.81
C PRO A 202 2.71 11.63 7.15
N TYR A 203 3.64 10.68 7.18
CA TYR A 203 4.14 10.05 8.40
C TYR A 203 5.30 10.85 9.00
N VAL A 204 4.97 11.80 9.88
CA VAL A 204 5.92 12.74 10.51
C VAL A 204 6.16 12.34 11.96
N TRP A 205 6.99 11.33 12.20
CA TRP A 205 7.31 10.81 13.54
C TRP A 205 8.31 11.66 14.32
N HIS A 206 8.93 12.67 13.68
CA HIS A 206 9.87 13.58 14.33
C HIS A 206 9.73 15.00 13.77
N PRO A 207 9.87 16.07 14.59
CA PRO A 207 9.69 17.47 14.13
C PRO A 207 10.63 17.91 13.00
N SER A 208 11.80 17.27 12.83
CA SER A 208 12.73 17.57 11.74
C SER A 208 12.32 17.00 10.38
N ILE A 209 11.26 16.23 10.30
CA ILE A 209 10.78 15.62 9.06
C ILE A 209 9.90 16.62 8.31
N ASP A 210 10.30 16.93 7.08
CA ASP A 210 9.50 17.73 6.15
C ASP A 210 8.57 16.79 5.35
N PRO A 211 7.25 16.96 5.45
CA PRO A 211 6.30 16.16 4.65
C PRO A 211 6.52 16.27 3.14
N LYS A 212 7.10 17.37 2.66
CA LYS A 212 7.35 17.62 1.23
C LYS A 212 8.64 17.00 0.71
N ALA A 213 9.48 16.48 1.58
CA ALA A 213 10.77 15.89 1.18
C ALA A 213 10.62 14.47 0.62
N GLY A 214 9.46 13.86 0.81
CA GLY A 214 9.20 12.47 0.43
C GLY A 214 9.67 11.45 1.47
N VAL A 215 9.28 10.20 1.25
CA VAL A 215 9.60 9.05 2.10
C VAL A 215 9.80 7.82 1.25
N ILE A 216 10.68 6.93 1.68
CA ILE A 216 10.84 5.60 1.08
C ILE A 216 10.63 4.51 2.13
N ARG A 217 10.10 3.38 1.67
CA ARG A 217 10.11 2.10 2.39
C ARG A 217 10.94 1.14 1.61
N ILE A 218 11.93 0.54 2.24
CA ILE A 218 12.89 -0.35 1.59
C ILE A 218 13.05 -1.66 2.35
N VAL A 219 13.30 -2.71 1.58
CA VAL A 219 13.57 -4.06 2.04
C VAL A 219 14.77 -4.63 1.29
N TYR A 220 15.49 -5.54 1.89
CA TYR A 220 16.48 -6.37 1.24
C TYR A 220 15.75 -7.50 0.50
N GLY A 221 16.12 -7.76 -0.75
CA GLY A 221 15.45 -8.72 -1.60
C GLY A 221 14.34 -8.13 -2.48
N MET A 222 13.39 -8.97 -2.87
CA MET A 222 12.25 -8.56 -3.70
C MET A 222 11.39 -7.52 -2.97
N GLY A 223 10.91 -6.51 -3.72
CA GLY A 223 10.12 -5.40 -3.16
C GLY A 223 8.72 -5.77 -2.63
N THR A 224 8.32 -7.03 -2.72
CA THR A 224 7.03 -7.56 -2.26
C THR A 224 6.73 -7.21 -0.82
N ARG A 225 7.70 -7.33 0.09
CA ARG A 225 7.53 -6.99 1.52
C ARG A 225 7.51 -5.49 1.83
N ALA A 226 7.86 -4.64 0.90
CA ALA A 226 7.72 -3.19 1.07
C ALA A 226 6.25 -2.74 0.93
N VAL A 227 5.46 -3.47 0.16
CA VAL A 227 4.05 -3.16 -0.16
C VAL A 227 3.10 -4.02 0.67
N ASP A 228 3.33 -5.34 0.69
CA ASP A 228 2.47 -6.31 1.38
C ASP A 228 3.28 -7.03 2.45
N ARG A 229 3.00 -6.75 3.70
CA ARG A 229 3.68 -7.38 4.84
C ARG A 229 2.89 -8.59 5.30
N SER A 230 3.54 -9.72 5.27
CA SER A 230 3.12 -10.91 5.98
C SER A 230 4.07 -11.13 7.16
N ASP A 231 3.58 -11.66 8.27
CA ASP A 231 4.32 -11.94 9.49
C ASP A 231 4.78 -10.68 10.28
N ASP A 232 5.46 -10.87 11.39
CA ASP A 232 6.06 -9.80 12.21
C ASP A 232 7.39 -9.31 11.61
N ASP A 233 7.37 -8.89 10.35
CA ASP A 233 8.54 -8.40 9.64
C ASP A 233 8.44 -6.88 9.38
N TYR A 234 9.56 -6.18 9.39
CA TYR A 234 9.61 -4.73 9.41
C TYR A 234 10.43 -4.19 8.24
N THR A 235 9.85 -3.21 7.54
CA THR A 235 10.55 -2.49 6.49
C THR A 235 11.31 -1.30 7.05
N ARG A 236 12.42 -0.92 6.45
CA ARG A 236 13.08 0.35 6.78
C ARG A 236 12.32 1.50 6.15
N ILE A 237 11.81 2.40 6.98
CA ILE A 237 11.18 3.66 6.55
C ILE A 237 12.21 4.77 6.71
N ALA A 238 12.42 5.58 5.67
CA ALA A 238 13.34 6.69 5.69
C ALA A 238 12.70 7.96 5.10
N ALA A 239 12.61 9.02 5.90
CA ALA A 239 12.26 10.35 5.42
C ALA A 239 13.45 10.94 4.68
N LEU A 240 13.27 11.38 3.42
CA LEU A 240 14.39 11.71 2.54
C LEU A 240 15.17 12.96 2.94
N ASN A 241 14.61 13.84 3.79
CA ASN A 241 15.34 14.96 4.39
C ASN A 241 15.98 14.65 5.74
N ALA A 242 15.71 13.47 6.33
CA ALA A 242 16.13 13.13 7.67
C ALA A 242 16.34 11.62 7.84
N VAL A 243 17.17 11.02 6.97
CA VAL A 243 17.33 9.55 6.83
C VAL A 243 17.85 8.86 8.10
N SER A 244 18.64 9.56 8.92
CA SER A 244 19.12 9.05 10.21
C SER A 244 18.04 9.00 11.30
N ARG A 245 16.91 9.71 11.09
CA ARG A 245 15.79 9.64 12.03
C ARG A 245 14.99 8.38 11.83
N ARG A 246 14.99 7.55 12.85
CA ARG A 246 14.28 6.29 12.88
C ARG A 246 13.03 6.40 13.75
N PRO A 247 11.95 5.64 13.47
CA PRO A 247 10.85 5.50 14.42
C PRO A 247 11.23 4.62 15.63
N GLU A 248 12.28 3.78 15.52
CA GLU A 248 12.78 2.95 16.61
C GLU A 248 13.71 3.75 17.54
N SER A 249 13.63 3.50 18.85
CA SER A 249 14.48 4.15 19.87
C SER A 249 15.59 3.23 20.39
N GLY A 250 16.81 3.47 19.90
CA GLY A 250 18.00 2.71 20.34
C GLY A 250 18.28 1.46 19.51
N ILE A 251 19.51 0.96 19.64
CA ILE A 251 20.03 -0.14 18.80
C ILE A 251 19.29 -1.48 18.99
N ASP A 252 18.83 -1.75 20.20
CA ASP A 252 18.10 -2.99 20.50
C ASP A 252 16.72 -2.99 19.85
N ALA A 253 16.04 -1.83 19.83
CA ALA A 253 14.78 -1.66 19.11
C ALA A 253 15.01 -1.78 17.60
N VAL A 254 16.05 -1.16 17.04
CA VAL A 254 16.40 -1.31 15.62
C VAL A 254 16.63 -2.76 15.26
N ARG A 255 17.35 -3.53 16.09
CA ARG A 255 17.58 -4.97 15.89
C ARG A 255 16.28 -5.78 15.97
N LYS A 256 15.46 -5.51 16.99
CA LYS A 256 14.17 -6.18 17.20
C LYS A 256 13.22 -5.97 16.02
N PHE A 257 13.14 -4.75 15.53
CA PHE A 257 12.23 -4.29 14.47
C PHE A 257 12.90 -4.18 13.09
N SER A 258 14.00 -4.89 12.86
CA SER A 258 14.59 -5.03 11.52
C SER A 258 13.93 -6.15 10.73
N GLN A 259 14.06 -6.08 9.41
CA GLN A 259 13.64 -7.16 8.51
C GLN A 259 14.43 -8.44 8.80
N LYS A 260 13.72 -9.56 8.85
CA LYS A 260 14.31 -10.89 9.11
C LYS A 260 14.13 -11.83 7.93
N ARG A 261 13.00 -11.75 7.25
CA ARG A 261 12.68 -12.60 6.11
C ARG A 261 12.90 -11.85 4.81
N VAL A 262 13.47 -12.55 3.82
CA VAL A 262 13.81 -12.00 2.50
C VAL A 262 13.09 -12.80 1.43
N ASP A 263 12.27 -12.12 0.61
CA ASP A 263 11.66 -12.77 -0.55
C ASP A 263 12.68 -12.81 -1.69
N VAL A 264 12.88 -14.00 -2.24
CA VAL A 264 13.87 -14.31 -3.26
C VAL A 264 13.27 -15.21 -4.33
N ILE A 265 13.84 -15.24 -5.51
CA ILE A 265 13.56 -16.26 -6.51
C ILE A 265 14.57 -17.39 -6.33
N ASP A 266 14.11 -18.57 -5.93
CA ASP A 266 14.91 -19.79 -5.88
C ASP A 266 14.94 -20.40 -7.29
N LEU A 267 16.11 -20.34 -7.92
CA LEU A 267 16.29 -20.84 -9.29
C LEU A 267 16.34 -22.36 -9.36
N GLU A 268 16.80 -23.03 -8.31
CA GLU A 268 16.83 -24.50 -8.26
C GLU A 268 15.45 -25.07 -7.99
N ALA A 269 14.73 -24.54 -7.01
CA ALA A 269 13.35 -24.93 -6.74
C ALA A 269 12.36 -24.37 -7.77
N ASN A 270 12.79 -23.43 -8.62
CA ASN A 270 11.99 -22.78 -9.67
C ASN A 270 10.72 -22.11 -9.12
N GLN A 271 10.84 -21.35 -8.03
CA GLN A 271 9.72 -20.69 -7.35
C GLN A 271 10.14 -19.40 -6.64
N LEU A 272 9.16 -18.54 -6.32
CA LEU A 272 9.33 -17.47 -5.34
C LEU A 272 9.35 -18.09 -3.94
N ALA A 273 10.32 -17.72 -3.11
CA ALA A 273 10.52 -18.25 -1.77
C ALA A 273 10.80 -17.13 -0.78
N ALA A 274 10.55 -17.38 0.49
CA ALA A 274 10.97 -16.52 1.59
C ALA A 274 12.03 -17.26 2.42
N THR A 275 13.21 -16.66 2.55
CA THR A 275 14.33 -17.22 3.34
C THR A 275 14.69 -16.31 4.50
N ASP A 276 15.44 -16.80 5.47
CA ASP A 276 15.92 -16.00 6.60
C ASP A 276 17.13 -15.17 6.16
N PHE A 277 17.19 -13.91 6.59
CA PHE A 277 18.34 -13.04 6.31
C PHE A 277 19.64 -13.58 6.92
N HIS A 278 19.55 -14.27 8.07
CA HIS A 278 20.72 -14.88 8.69
C HIS A 278 21.40 -15.89 7.75
N ASP A 279 20.60 -16.72 7.08
CA ASP A 279 21.11 -17.73 6.15
C ASP A 279 21.77 -17.08 4.92
N LEU A 280 21.13 -16.04 4.35
CA LEU A 280 21.68 -15.30 3.23
C LEU A 280 22.97 -14.55 3.60
N SER A 281 23.04 -14.00 4.81
CA SER A 281 24.19 -13.23 5.26
C SER A 281 25.44 -14.09 5.49
N ALA A 282 25.28 -15.39 5.70
CA ALA A 282 26.39 -16.32 5.89
C ALA A 282 27.23 -16.51 4.63
N ASP A 283 26.60 -16.43 3.46
CA ASP A 283 27.24 -16.60 2.15
C ASP A 283 27.63 -15.26 1.48
N SER A 284 27.27 -14.12 2.09
CA SER A 284 27.54 -12.79 1.57
C SER A 284 28.86 -12.23 2.09
N THR A 285 29.53 -11.42 1.28
CA THR A 285 30.76 -10.74 1.71
C THR A 285 30.42 -9.53 2.61
N PRO A 286 31.33 -9.17 3.56
CA PRO A 286 31.14 -7.97 4.38
C PRO A 286 30.96 -6.67 3.57
N ALA A 287 31.54 -6.58 2.38
CA ALA A 287 31.39 -5.42 1.50
C ALA A 287 29.96 -5.30 0.95
N GLU A 288 29.36 -6.41 0.51
CA GLU A 288 27.97 -6.45 0.05
C GLU A 288 26.98 -6.12 1.15
N LEU A 289 27.22 -6.64 2.36
CA LEU A 289 26.34 -6.40 3.51
C LEU A 289 26.47 -4.99 4.09
N SER A 290 27.63 -4.32 3.96
CA SER A 290 27.90 -3.03 4.61
C SER A 290 26.94 -1.90 4.23
N LEU A 291 26.33 -1.95 3.04
CA LEU A 291 25.33 -0.97 2.61
C LEU A 291 23.93 -1.26 3.16
N VAL A 292 23.61 -2.54 3.38
CA VAL A 292 22.23 -2.95 3.73
C VAL A 292 22.08 -3.37 5.19
N ALA A 293 23.18 -3.71 5.87
CA ALA A 293 23.13 -4.28 7.23
C ALA A 293 24.21 -3.71 8.14
N THR A 294 23.95 -3.75 9.43
CA THR A 294 24.90 -3.40 10.50
C THR A 294 25.32 -4.68 11.22
N ARG A 295 26.60 -4.77 11.55
CA ARG A 295 27.15 -5.89 12.30
C ARG A 295 27.00 -5.65 13.79
N ASP A 296 26.34 -6.56 14.47
CA ASP A 296 26.29 -6.57 15.92
C ASP A 296 27.66 -6.89 16.51
N MET A 297 28.15 -6.05 17.41
CA MET A 297 29.50 -6.19 17.99
C MET A 297 29.59 -7.33 18.98
N ASP A 298 28.49 -7.67 19.66
CA ASP A 298 28.43 -8.71 20.68
C ASP A 298 28.22 -10.09 20.08
N THR A 299 27.17 -10.23 19.25
CA THR A 299 26.80 -11.51 18.64
C THR A 299 27.56 -11.82 17.35
N LYS A 300 28.24 -10.80 16.76
CA LYS A 300 28.90 -10.86 15.44
C LYS A 300 27.95 -11.13 14.26
N SER A 301 26.65 -11.19 14.51
CA SER A 301 25.61 -11.37 13.48
C SER A 301 25.30 -10.06 12.75
N TRP A 302 24.72 -10.16 11.56
CA TRP A 302 24.24 -9.03 10.79
C TRP A 302 22.73 -8.85 10.98
N PHE A 303 22.27 -7.60 10.98
CA PHE A 303 20.84 -7.26 10.94
C PHE A 303 20.63 -6.07 9.99
N ILE A 304 19.51 -6.08 9.29
CA ILE A 304 19.21 -5.11 8.21
C ILE A 304 18.91 -3.73 8.79
N THR A 305 19.63 -2.70 8.29
CA THR A 305 19.48 -1.31 8.72
C THR A 305 19.42 -0.32 7.57
N PHE A 306 20.08 -0.61 6.46
CA PHE A 306 20.31 0.27 5.31
C PHE A 306 21.07 1.57 5.63
N ASP A 307 21.71 1.67 6.78
CA ASP A 307 22.39 2.91 7.16
C ASP A 307 23.52 3.25 6.20
N GLY A 308 24.34 2.27 5.79
CA GLY A 308 25.40 2.49 4.80
C GLY A 308 24.85 3.03 3.47
N LEU A 309 23.75 2.50 2.96
CA LEU A 309 23.14 2.98 1.71
C LEU A 309 22.58 4.39 1.87
N LEU A 310 21.90 4.68 2.97
CA LEU A 310 21.19 5.93 3.18
C LEU A 310 22.09 7.10 3.56
N GLU A 311 23.16 6.83 4.31
CA GLU A 311 24.03 7.87 4.91
C GLU A 311 25.38 8.02 4.17
N ASP A 312 25.94 6.90 3.67
CA ASP A 312 27.29 6.88 3.06
C ASP A 312 27.27 6.98 1.52
N THR A 313 26.08 7.01 0.91
CA THR A 313 25.92 7.14 -0.55
C THR A 313 25.01 8.31 -0.93
N ALA A 314 24.91 8.59 -2.23
CA ALA A 314 23.98 9.61 -2.73
C ALA A 314 22.52 9.11 -2.86
N PHE A 315 22.20 7.88 -2.44
CA PHE A 315 20.94 7.21 -2.73
C PHE A 315 19.71 8.01 -2.25
N ALA A 316 19.70 8.49 -1.02
CA ALA A 316 18.59 9.28 -0.49
C ALA A 316 18.35 10.57 -1.29
N ALA A 317 19.43 11.27 -1.65
CA ALA A 317 19.35 12.47 -2.49
C ALA A 317 18.86 12.17 -3.91
N ASP A 318 19.27 11.04 -4.49
CA ASP A 318 18.81 10.61 -5.81
C ASP A 318 17.34 10.23 -5.80
N MET A 319 16.87 9.52 -4.78
CA MET A 319 15.46 9.19 -4.62
C MET A 319 14.60 10.45 -4.45
N SER A 320 15.06 11.41 -3.65
CA SER A 320 14.38 12.71 -3.50
C SER A 320 14.27 13.44 -4.85
N ARG A 321 15.33 13.45 -5.66
CA ARG A 321 15.32 14.07 -6.99
C ARG A 321 14.39 13.34 -7.98
N ILE A 322 14.38 12.01 -7.96
CA ILE A 322 13.45 11.22 -8.80
C ILE A 322 12.02 11.59 -8.46
N LEU A 323 11.67 11.55 -7.19
CA LEU A 323 10.30 11.83 -6.73
C LEU A 323 9.88 13.28 -7.05
N ALA A 324 10.75 14.26 -6.81
CA ALA A 324 10.48 15.66 -7.15
C ALA A 324 10.30 15.86 -8.67
N THR A 325 11.17 15.25 -9.49
CA THR A 325 11.05 15.33 -10.97
C THR A 325 9.73 14.74 -11.47
N LEU A 326 9.29 13.63 -10.89
CA LEU A 326 8.05 12.97 -11.26
C LEU A 326 6.84 13.78 -10.76
N GLU A 327 6.85 14.27 -9.53
CA GLU A 327 5.78 15.13 -8.98
C GLU A 327 5.60 16.40 -9.83
N GLU A 328 6.69 17.06 -10.21
CA GLU A 328 6.65 18.24 -11.10
C GLU A 328 6.04 17.88 -12.46
N ALA A 329 6.46 16.76 -13.07
CA ALA A 329 5.98 16.35 -14.38
C ALA A 329 4.51 15.91 -14.40
N TYR A 330 4.05 15.27 -13.33
CA TYR A 330 2.65 14.88 -13.15
C TYR A 330 1.77 16.03 -12.66
N ALA A 331 2.37 17.14 -12.20
CA ALA A 331 1.70 18.21 -11.45
C ALA A 331 0.83 17.69 -10.29
N HIS A 332 1.24 16.57 -9.71
CA HIS A 332 0.52 15.83 -8.68
C HIS A 332 1.51 14.95 -7.88
N PRO A 333 1.30 14.75 -6.56
CA PRO A 333 2.07 13.78 -5.81
C PRO A 333 2.08 12.41 -6.47
N VAL A 334 3.20 11.70 -6.38
CA VAL A 334 3.38 10.39 -7.01
C VAL A 334 3.85 9.35 -6.02
N ASP A 335 3.52 8.09 -6.29
CA ASP A 335 4.19 6.94 -5.72
C ASP A 335 4.94 6.15 -6.80
N ILE A 336 6.05 5.54 -6.41
CA ILE A 336 6.85 4.68 -7.30
C ILE A 336 7.18 3.37 -6.61
N GLU A 337 7.23 2.29 -7.40
CA GLU A 337 7.93 1.06 -7.02
C GLU A 337 9.29 1.06 -7.70
N PHE A 338 10.31 0.64 -6.97
CA PHE A 338 11.67 0.61 -7.50
C PHE A 338 12.48 -0.56 -6.95
N THR A 339 13.56 -0.91 -7.67
CA THR A 339 14.59 -1.83 -7.20
C THR A 339 15.95 -1.20 -7.36
N VAL A 340 16.94 -1.68 -6.60
CA VAL A 340 18.33 -1.23 -6.65
C VAL A 340 19.26 -2.43 -6.73
N ASN A 341 20.20 -2.39 -7.66
CA ASN A 341 21.30 -3.33 -7.76
C ASN A 341 22.61 -2.60 -7.47
N PHE A 342 23.52 -3.22 -6.74
CA PHE A 342 24.85 -2.69 -6.52
C PHE A 342 25.77 -3.08 -7.68
N THR A 343 26.55 -2.11 -8.19
CA THR A 343 27.49 -2.30 -9.29
C THR A 343 28.96 -2.13 -8.84
N GLY A 344 29.17 -1.85 -7.57
CA GLY A 344 30.44 -1.65 -6.90
C GLY A 344 30.24 -1.43 -5.40
N GLU A 345 31.31 -1.15 -4.67
CA GLU A 345 31.27 -0.99 -3.20
C GLU A 345 30.28 0.10 -2.72
N ARG A 346 30.13 1.17 -3.51
CA ARG A 346 29.20 2.30 -3.21
C ARG A 346 28.43 2.76 -4.44
N ASP A 347 28.56 2.03 -5.55
CA ASP A 347 27.85 2.31 -6.79
C ASP A 347 26.60 1.46 -6.91
N TYR A 348 25.54 2.04 -7.46
CA TYR A 348 24.26 1.38 -7.60
C TYR A 348 23.52 1.84 -8.85
N ARG A 349 22.56 1.02 -9.26
CA ARG A 349 21.58 1.32 -10.32
C ARG A 349 20.18 1.24 -9.74
N ILE A 350 19.33 2.18 -10.14
CA ILE A 350 17.92 2.26 -9.72
C ILE A 350 17.06 1.90 -10.91
N ASN A 351 16.16 0.95 -10.74
CA ASN A 351 15.17 0.59 -11.75
C ASN A 351 13.77 1.01 -11.25
N ILE A 352 13.11 1.92 -11.96
CA ILE A 352 11.72 2.30 -11.70
C ILE A 352 10.82 1.23 -12.30
N VAL A 353 10.08 0.53 -11.45
CA VAL A 353 9.23 -0.61 -11.80
C VAL A 353 7.80 -0.18 -12.07
N GLN A 354 7.31 0.83 -11.36
CA GLN A 354 5.98 1.41 -11.50
C GLN A 354 6.01 2.87 -11.07
N CYS A 355 5.13 3.68 -11.64
CA CYS A 355 4.84 5.03 -11.17
C CYS A 355 3.37 5.33 -11.43
N ARG A 356 2.71 5.91 -10.42
CA ARG A 356 1.32 6.34 -10.52
C ARG A 356 1.09 7.63 -9.73
N PRO A 357 0.02 8.38 -10.03
CA PRO A 357 -0.42 9.45 -9.16
C PRO A 357 -0.66 8.91 -7.75
N PHE A 358 -0.11 9.59 -6.74
CA PHE A 358 -0.38 9.25 -5.35
C PHE A 358 -1.77 9.77 -4.97
N GLU A 359 -2.66 8.90 -4.54
CA GLU A 359 -4.06 9.24 -4.28
C GLU A 359 -4.33 10.07 -3.02
N ALA A 360 -3.33 10.72 -2.46
CA ALA A 360 -3.57 11.85 -1.58
C ALA A 360 -4.14 12.99 -2.43
N ARG A 361 -5.46 13.12 -2.53
CA ARG A 361 -6.08 14.20 -3.29
C ARG A 361 -5.58 15.54 -2.75
N ASP A 362 -4.82 16.24 -3.60
CA ASP A 362 -4.34 17.58 -3.28
C ASP A 362 -5.58 18.52 -3.27
N PRO A 363 -5.83 19.21 -2.14
CA PRO A 363 -6.95 20.14 -2.05
C PRO A 363 -6.90 21.29 -3.08
N ALA A 364 -5.73 21.50 -3.72
CA ALA A 364 -5.53 22.56 -4.71
C ALA A 364 -5.91 22.19 -6.14
N SER A 365 -6.15 20.91 -6.48
CA SER A 365 -6.65 20.51 -7.80
C SER A 365 -8.18 20.63 -7.82
N GLY A 366 -8.66 21.85 -8.09
CA GLY A 366 -10.06 22.17 -8.06
C GLY A 366 -10.88 21.49 -9.14
N ASP A 367 -11.90 20.74 -8.72
CA ASP A 367 -13.23 20.83 -9.31
C ASP A 367 -14.08 21.74 -8.41
N LEU A 368 -14.13 23.00 -8.77
CA LEU A 368 -14.89 24.09 -8.13
C LEU A 368 -16.41 24.00 -8.43
N ALA A 369 -16.97 22.79 -8.52
CA ALA A 369 -18.37 22.62 -8.86
C ALA A 369 -19.12 21.70 -7.87
N ASP A 370 -19.01 21.93 -6.57
CA ASP A 370 -20.05 21.64 -5.57
C ASP A 370 -19.63 22.08 -4.16
N VAL A 371 -19.21 23.33 -4.04
CA VAL A 371 -19.19 24.01 -2.74
C VAL A 371 -20.50 24.77 -2.63
N THR A 372 -21.50 24.16 -2.01
CA THR A 372 -22.59 24.92 -1.41
C THR A 372 -21.94 25.78 -0.32
N THR A 373 -21.92 27.04 -0.63
CA THR A 373 -21.42 28.18 0.13
C THR A 373 -21.68 28.09 1.62
N GLY A 374 -20.59 27.89 2.37
CA GLY A 374 -20.48 28.23 3.78
C GLY A 374 -19.08 28.80 3.99
N ASP A 375 -19.02 30.11 3.99
CA ASP A 375 -17.91 31.02 4.16
C ASP A 375 -16.56 30.43 4.62
N CYS A 376 -15.62 30.28 3.69
CA CYS A 376 -14.20 30.19 3.99
C CYS A 376 -13.70 31.61 4.38
N VAL A 377 -13.46 31.82 5.68
CA VAL A 377 -12.78 33.02 6.15
C VAL A 377 -11.30 32.70 6.23
N ASP A 378 -10.48 33.48 5.51
CA ASP A 378 -9.02 33.49 5.61
C ASP A 378 -8.60 33.76 7.05
N ALA A 379 -8.16 32.72 7.78
CA ALA A 379 -7.61 32.85 9.10
C ALA A 379 -6.07 32.86 9.02
N ALA A 380 -5.48 33.93 9.51
CA ALA A 380 -4.04 34.09 9.64
C ALA A 380 -3.40 32.96 10.50
N PRO A 381 -2.12 32.59 10.24
CA PRO A 381 -1.43 31.57 11.03
C PRO A 381 -1.35 31.99 12.50
N GLY A 382 -1.87 31.19 13.40
CA GLY A 382 -1.80 31.42 14.85
C GLY A 382 -3.13 31.67 15.57
N THR A 383 -4.27 31.61 14.89
CA THR A 383 -5.59 31.77 15.54
C THR A 383 -6.11 30.40 15.99
N ALA A 384 -6.36 30.24 17.29
CA ALA A 384 -6.92 29.02 17.87
C ALA A 384 -8.22 28.61 17.17
N LEU A 385 -8.45 27.32 16.99
CA LEU A 385 -9.60 26.65 16.34
C LEU A 385 -11.01 27.05 16.86
N VAL A 386 -11.13 28.02 17.73
CA VAL A 386 -12.23 28.21 18.67
C VAL A 386 -13.49 28.91 18.11
N LYS A 387 -13.59 29.30 16.81
CA LYS A 387 -14.78 30.05 16.35
C LYS A 387 -15.23 29.84 14.90
N LEU A 388 -15.21 28.64 14.37
CA LEU A 388 -15.87 28.35 13.09
C LEU A 388 -17.22 27.65 13.32
N PRO A 389 -18.30 27.97 12.61
CA PRO A 389 -19.57 27.25 12.71
C PRO A 389 -19.39 25.79 12.36
N GLY A 390 -19.76 24.88 13.27
CA GLY A 390 -19.64 23.42 13.07
C GLY A 390 -18.44 22.75 13.74
N ILE A 391 -17.61 23.48 14.48
CA ILE A 391 -16.57 22.87 15.34
C ILE A 391 -17.21 22.46 16.67
N PRO A 392 -16.94 21.21 17.16
CA PRO A 392 -17.47 20.75 18.43
C PRO A 392 -17.00 21.61 19.61
N GLU A 393 -17.88 21.85 20.58
CA GLU A 393 -17.55 22.63 21.78
C GLU A 393 -16.52 21.92 22.66
N LYS A 394 -16.56 20.57 22.66
CA LYS A 394 -15.62 19.72 23.39
C LYS A 394 -14.90 18.78 22.44
N ALA A 395 -13.58 19.00 22.26
CA ALA A 395 -12.72 18.09 21.50
C ALA A 395 -12.46 16.80 22.29
N LEU A 396 -12.68 15.66 21.66
CA LEU A 396 -12.34 14.32 22.18
C LEU A 396 -11.01 13.83 21.58
N ILE A 397 -10.86 14.03 20.27
CA ILE A 397 -9.65 13.72 19.51
C ILE A 397 -9.40 14.91 18.57
N SER A 398 -8.27 15.57 18.66
CA SER A 398 -7.94 16.65 17.72
C SER A 398 -6.45 16.81 17.51
N SER A 399 -6.08 17.40 16.39
CA SER A 399 -4.70 17.80 16.13
C SER A 399 -4.63 19.05 15.25
N GLU A 400 -3.74 19.97 15.61
CA GLU A 400 -3.38 21.13 14.80
C GLU A 400 -2.29 20.83 13.76
N SER A 401 -1.64 19.65 13.86
CA SER A 401 -0.56 19.19 12.98
C SER A 401 -0.59 17.66 12.79
N GLY A 402 -1.78 17.10 12.68
CA GLY A 402 -2.00 15.69 12.39
C GLY A 402 -1.80 15.36 10.90
N THR A 403 -2.20 14.15 10.52
CA THR A 403 -2.32 13.79 9.10
C THR A 403 -3.79 13.72 8.73
N VAL A 404 -4.17 14.40 7.65
CA VAL A 404 -5.52 14.38 7.09
C VAL A 404 -5.41 14.03 5.61
N ILE A 405 -5.98 12.89 5.20
CA ILE A 405 -6.04 12.50 3.79
C ILE A 405 -7.50 12.27 3.40
N GLY A 406 -7.91 12.94 2.35
CA GLY A 406 -9.28 13.03 1.87
C GLY A 406 -9.69 14.49 1.72
N ARG A 407 -10.94 14.74 1.35
CA ARG A 407 -11.46 16.10 1.18
C ARG A 407 -11.71 16.76 2.53
N SER A 408 -11.37 18.06 2.64
CA SER A 408 -11.80 18.87 3.79
C SER A 408 -13.30 18.85 3.90
N ARG A 409 -13.82 18.42 5.05
CA ARG A 409 -15.27 18.29 5.26
C ARG A 409 -15.64 18.19 6.73
N THR A 410 -16.91 18.47 7.00
CA THR A 410 -17.54 18.21 8.28
C THR A 410 -18.44 16.98 8.18
N ILE A 411 -18.27 16.01 9.06
CA ILE A 411 -19.08 14.81 9.16
C ILE A 411 -19.82 14.84 10.49
N ILE A 412 -21.15 14.78 10.42
CA ILE A 412 -21.97 14.47 11.61
C ILE A 412 -22.01 12.95 11.70
N ALA A 413 -21.36 12.40 12.71
CA ALA A 413 -21.23 10.97 12.90
C ALA A 413 -22.23 10.46 13.94
N ASP A 414 -22.78 9.27 13.69
CA ASP A 414 -23.71 8.61 14.62
C ASP A 414 -22.97 7.82 15.69
N VAL A 415 -21.79 7.29 15.35
CA VAL A 415 -21.05 6.35 16.20
C VAL A 415 -19.55 6.61 16.10
N LEU A 416 -18.87 6.58 17.24
CA LEU A 416 -17.42 6.45 17.35
C LEU A 416 -17.09 5.08 17.97
N ILE A 417 -16.39 4.23 17.22
CA ILE A 417 -15.80 3.00 17.75
C ILE A 417 -14.35 3.33 18.14
N TYR A 418 -14.07 3.28 19.42
CA TYR A 418 -12.75 3.58 19.98
C TYR A 418 -12.10 2.35 20.60
N ILE A 419 -10.84 2.12 20.28
CA ILE A 419 -10.02 1.02 20.83
C ILE A 419 -8.93 1.65 21.71
N PRO A 420 -9.01 1.53 23.06
CA PRO A 420 -7.98 2.01 23.96
C PRO A 420 -6.64 1.27 23.74
N ALA A 421 -5.55 2.02 23.57
CA ALA A 421 -4.25 1.45 23.25
C ALA A 421 -3.73 0.46 24.29
N ASP A 422 -3.79 0.85 25.58
CA ASP A 422 -3.32 0.01 26.68
C ASP A 422 -4.13 -1.27 26.86
N ALA A 423 -5.48 -1.20 26.70
CA ALA A 423 -6.32 -2.39 26.75
C ALA A 423 -6.02 -3.35 25.57
N TYR A 424 -5.81 -2.78 24.38
CA TYR A 424 -5.46 -3.56 23.19
C TYR A 424 -4.07 -4.18 23.30
N ASP A 425 -3.08 -3.43 23.80
CA ASP A 425 -1.69 -3.90 23.90
C ASP A 425 -1.51 -5.03 24.92
N ALA A 426 -2.32 -5.02 25.97
CA ALA A 426 -2.33 -6.10 26.97
C ALA A 426 -2.87 -7.44 26.43
N LEU A 427 -3.48 -7.46 25.25
CA LEU A 427 -4.04 -8.68 24.68
C LEU A 427 -2.97 -9.55 24.02
N PRO A 428 -3.08 -10.89 24.15
CA PRO A 428 -2.26 -11.81 23.37
C PRO A 428 -2.69 -11.78 21.87
N PRO A 429 -1.80 -12.16 20.94
CA PRO A 429 -2.05 -12.10 19.50
C PRO A 429 -3.38 -12.70 19.02
N PRO A 430 -3.85 -13.88 19.49
CA PRO A 430 -5.14 -14.43 19.08
C PRO A 430 -6.34 -13.54 19.45
N GLU A 431 -6.28 -12.86 20.61
CA GLU A 431 -7.35 -11.95 21.06
C GLU A 431 -7.33 -10.63 20.25
N LYS A 432 -6.17 -10.16 19.81
CA LYS A 432 -6.07 -9.01 18.89
C LYS A 432 -6.78 -9.26 17.56
N HIS A 433 -6.64 -10.47 17.00
CA HIS A 433 -7.42 -10.89 15.83
C HIS A 433 -8.93 -11.00 16.13
N ARG A 434 -9.28 -11.35 17.36
CA ARG A 434 -10.68 -11.38 17.77
C ARG A 434 -11.29 -9.97 17.82
N VAL A 435 -10.53 -8.97 18.29
CA VAL A 435 -10.95 -7.55 18.25
C VAL A 435 -11.33 -7.14 16.83
N ALA A 436 -10.47 -7.43 15.85
CA ALA A 436 -10.74 -7.12 14.44
C ALA A 436 -12.04 -7.76 13.94
N ARG A 437 -12.23 -9.06 14.18
CA ARG A 437 -13.49 -9.77 13.81
C ARG A 437 -14.70 -9.20 14.51
N SER A 438 -14.55 -8.78 15.77
CA SER A 438 -15.65 -8.15 16.54
C SER A 438 -16.02 -6.79 15.95
N ILE A 439 -15.05 -5.97 15.52
CA ILE A 439 -15.32 -4.71 14.79
C ILE A 439 -16.12 -5.02 13.51
N GLY A 440 -15.70 -5.99 12.72
CA GLY A 440 -16.43 -6.41 11.52
C GLY A 440 -17.85 -6.91 11.81
N ALA A 441 -18.06 -7.61 12.93
CA ALA A 441 -19.39 -8.05 13.37
C ALA A 441 -20.28 -6.84 13.77
N ILE A 442 -19.73 -5.90 14.52
CA ILE A 442 -20.41 -4.64 14.89
C ILE A 442 -20.83 -3.88 13.63
N MET A 443 -19.91 -3.70 12.68
CA MET A 443 -20.18 -2.99 11.43
C MET A 443 -21.29 -3.66 10.59
N ARG A 444 -21.36 -4.99 10.59
CA ARG A 444 -22.44 -5.72 9.88
C ARG A 444 -23.80 -5.58 10.54
N GLN A 445 -23.85 -5.47 11.87
CA GLN A 445 -25.11 -5.33 12.61
C GLN A 445 -25.63 -3.89 12.66
N MET A 446 -24.76 -2.90 12.43
CA MET A 446 -25.17 -1.50 12.37
C MET A 446 -26.02 -1.23 11.13
N ASN A 447 -26.99 -0.31 11.30
CA ASN A 447 -27.72 0.23 10.16
C ASN A 447 -26.74 0.79 9.12
N PRO A 448 -26.84 0.41 7.83
CA PRO A 448 -25.95 0.87 6.77
C PRO A 448 -25.86 2.40 6.62
N ASP A 449 -26.91 3.14 7.00
CA ASP A 449 -26.97 4.60 6.88
C ASP A 449 -26.20 5.32 8.01
N LYS A 450 -25.83 4.62 9.09
CA LYS A 450 -25.06 5.22 10.19
C LYS A 450 -23.64 5.56 9.75
N LYS A 451 -23.23 6.80 10.01
CA LYS A 451 -21.86 7.28 9.81
C LYS A 451 -21.00 6.90 11.01
N VAL A 452 -20.02 6.05 10.78
CA VAL A 452 -19.15 5.50 11.82
C VAL A 452 -17.74 6.08 11.69
N ILE A 453 -17.17 6.52 12.81
CA ILE A 453 -15.75 6.86 12.95
C ILE A 453 -15.07 5.71 13.69
N LEU A 454 -13.95 5.23 13.16
CA LEU A 454 -13.08 4.26 13.82
C LEU A 454 -11.85 5.00 14.34
N ALA A 455 -11.50 4.81 15.61
CA ALA A 455 -10.29 5.36 16.20
C ALA A 455 -9.59 4.30 17.06
N GLY A 456 -8.29 4.10 16.87
CA GLY A 456 -7.57 3.09 17.63
C GLY A 456 -6.08 3.10 17.39
N PRO A 457 -5.35 2.27 18.14
CA PRO A 457 -3.92 2.30 18.22
C PRO A 457 -3.24 1.74 16.95
N GLY A 458 -2.23 2.47 16.48
CA GLY A 458 -1.38 2.04 15.39
C GLY A 458 -2.12 1.90 14.07
N ARG A 459 -1.57 1.10 13.20
CA ARG A 459 -2.01 0.89 11.83
C ARG A 459 -3.26 0.00 11.76
N TRP A 460 -4.24 0.40 10.96
CA TRP A 460 -5.39 -0.44 10.64
C TRP A 460 -5.13 -1.26 9.36
N GLY A 461 -5.77 -2.42 9.24
CA GLY A 461 -5.59 -3.28 8.07
C GLY A 461 -4.22 -3.97 7.97
N THR A 462 -3.53 -4.09 9.07
CA THR A 462 -2.23 -4.79 9.13
C THR A 462 -2.42 -6.28 9.43
N THR A 463 -1.55 -7.12 8.88
CA THR A 463 -1.46 -8.53 9.28
C THR A 463 -0.66 -8.70 10.58
N SER A 464 0.23 -7.74 10.88
CA SER A 464 1.05 -7.71 12.09
C SER A 464 0.32 -7.05 13.25
N VAL A 465 -0.16 -7.84 14.21
CA VAL A 465 -0.89 -7.35 15.39
C VAL A 465 -0.06 -6.47 16.33
N SER A 466 1.26 -6.51 16.23
CA SER A 466 2.18 -5.61 16.95
C SER A 466 2.18 -4.18 16.38
N LEU A 467 1.80 -4.01 15.12
CA LEU A 467 1.74 -2.71 14.45
C LEU A 467 0.36 -2.04 14.58
N GLY A 468 -0.70 -2.81 14.87
CA GLY A 468 -2.03 -2.24 14.97
C GLY A 468 -3.16 -3.27 14.87
N ILE A 469 -4.29 -2.87 14.29
CA ILE A 469 -5.54 -3.63 14.31
C ILE A 469 -5.72 -4.38 12.98
N PRO A 470 -5.77 -5.73 12.98
CA PRO A 470 -5.77 -6.56 11.76
C PRO A 470 -7.16 -6.70 11.11
N VAL A 471 -7.87 -5.61 10.89
CA VAL A 471 -9.13 -5.63 10.14
C VAL A 471 -8.85 -5.78 8.63
N THR A 472 -9.80 -6.36 7.92
CA THR A 472 -9.83 -6.30 6.45
C THR A 472 -10.64 -5.08 5.99
N PHE A 473 -10.36 -4.56 4.81
CA PHE A 473 -11.14 -3.45 4.25
C PHE A 473 -12.63 -3.81 4.14
N ALA A 474 -12.95 -5.04 3.75
CA ALA A 474 -14.35 -5.50 3.64
C ALA A 474 -15.12 -5.42 4.97
N GLU A 475 -14.44 -5.54 6.11
CA GLU A 475 -15.07 -5.43 7.44
C GLU A 475 -15.44 -4.00 7.81
N ILE A 476 -14.74 -3.00 7.26
CA ILE A 476 -14.89 -1.58 7.62
C ILE A 476 -15.27 -0.67 6.44
N SER A 477 -15.58 -1.21 5.28
CA SER A 477 -15.80 -0.46 4.02
C SER A 477 -16.93 0.60 4.07
N ARG A 478 -17.80 0.54 5.10
CA ARG A 478 -18.90 1.50 5.31
C ARG A 478 -18.58 2.59 6.34
N THR A 479 -17.32 2.64 6.78
CA THR A 479 -16.86 3.66 7.73
C THR A 479 -16.73 5.02 7.04
N ALA A 480 -17.03 6.11 7.75
CA ALA A 480 -16.85 7.46 7.23
C ALA A 480 -15.43 8.00 7.46
N CYS A 481 -14.76 7.49 8.50
CA CYS A 481 -13.42 7.92 8.88
C CYS A 481 -12.66 6.82 9.63
N VAL A 482 -11.37 6.71 9.38
CA VAL A 482 -10.41 5.93 10.18
C VAL A 482 -9.37 6.87 10.77
N CYS A 483 -9.20 6.85 12.10
CA CYS A 483 -8.20 7.62 12.84
C CYS A 483 -7.20 6.67 13.49
N GLU A 484 -5.96 6.67 12.98
CA GLU A 484 -4.84 5.92 13.55
C GLU A 484 -4.17 6.73 14.66
N ILE A 485 -4.11 6.19 15.88
CA ILE A 485 -3.44 6.82 17.00
C ILE A 485 -2.01 6.29 17.06
N VAL A 486 -1.06 7.13 16.65
CA VAL A 486 0.36 6.80 16.51
C VAL A 486 1.09 7.12 17.80
N GLU A 487 1.18 6.14 18.67
CA GLU A 487 1.82 6.25 19.97
C GLU A 487 2.95 5.24 20.11
N MET A 488 4.05 5.65 20.77
CA MET A 488 5.18 4.76 21.01
C MET A 488 4.77 3.58 21.87
N ARG A 489 5.16 2.37 21.47
CA ARG A 489 4.94 1.11 22.16
C ARG A 489 6.22 0.32 22.18
N ASP A 490 6.62 -0.20 23.33
CA ASP A 490 7.81 -1.08 23.44
C ASP A 490 8.99 -0.57 22.58
N ASP A 491 9.37 0.69 22.69
CA ASP A 491 10.46 1.32 21.92
C ASP A 491 10.23 1.49 20.41
N LEU A 492 8.99 1.33 19.93
CA LEU A 492 8.61 1.55 18.53
C LEU A 492 7.45 2.56 18.42
N VAL A 493 7.61 3.56 17.55
CA VAL A 493 6.48 4.32 17.03
C VAL A 493 5.88 3.50 15.89
N PRO A 494 4.63 3.02 16.01
CA PRO A 494 4.01 2.23 14.97
C PRO A 494 3.96 2.98 13.64
N ASP A 495 4.18 2.27 12.55
CA ASP A 495 3.95 2.79 11.22
C ASP A 495 2.45 3.11 11.00
N VAL A 496 2.14 3.91 10.01
CA VAL A 496 0.78 4.22 9.56
C VAL A 496 0.42 3.41 8.33
N SER A 497 -0.88 3.28 8.05
CA SER A 497 -1.36 2.49 6.89
C SER A 497 -1.00 3.10 5.53
N LEU A 498 -0.48 4.33 5.51
CA LEU A 498 -0.11 5.05 4.30
C LEU A 498 0.68 4.17 3.32
N GLY A 499 0.26 4.18 2.06
CA GLY A 499 0.93 3.48 0.96
C GLY A 499 0.77 1.96 0.99
N THR A 500 -0.17 1.43 1.75
CA THR A 500 -0.57 0.03 1.70
C THR A 500 -1.80 -0.14 0.81
N HIS A 501 -2.08 -1.37 0.40
CA HIS A 501 -3.32 -1.68 -0.33
C HIS A 501 -4.56 -1.29 0.48
N PHE A 502 -4.54 -1.49 1.79
CA PHE A 502 -5.61 -1.08 2.68
C PHE A 502 -5.83 0.44 2.68
N PHE A 503 -4.76 1.22 2.74
CA PHE A 503 -4.83 2.67 2.67
C PHE A 503 -5.39 3.15 1.32
N ASN A 504 -4.94 2.56 0.21
CA ASN A 504 -5.45 2.89 -1.12
C ASN A 504 -6.95 2.62 -1.21
N ASP A 505 -7.42 1.50 -0.63
CA ASP A 505 -8.85 1.22 -0.52
C ASP A 505 -9.60 2.33 0.25
N LEU A 506 -9.06 2.83 1.37
CA LEU A 506 -9.69 3.93 2.12
C LEU A 506 -9.87 5.18 1.25
N VAL A 507 -8.81 5.57 0.53
CA VAL A 507 -8.83 6.78 -0.32
C VAL A 507 -9.77 6.62 -1.50
N GLU A 508 -9.76 5.48 -2.17
CA GLU A 508 -10.62 5.18 -3.32
C GLU A 508 -12.12 5.19 -2.96
N PHE A 509 -12.46 4.76 -1.74
CA PHE A 509 -13.84 4.77 -1.24
C PHE A 509 -14.23 6.07 -0.52
N ASP A 510 -13.42 7.12 -0.65
CA ASP A 510 -13.64 8.43 -0.01
C ASP A 510 -13.81 8.31 1.53
N ILE A 511 -13.19 7.32 2.15
CA ILE A 511 -13.10 7.20 3.61
C ILE A 511 -12.02 8.15 4.09
N LEU A 512 -12.40 9.08 4.98
CA LEU A 512 -11.44 10.05 5.52
C LEU A 512 -10.41 9.32 6.39
N TYR A 513 -9.13 9.55 6.10
CA TYR A 513 -8.04 9.00 6.86
C TYR A 513 -7.38 10.07 7.73
N LEU A 514 -7.23 9.77 9.01
CA LEU A 514 -6.58 10.62 10.00
C LEU A 514 -5.47 9.86 10.71
N ALA A 515 -4.35 10.55 11.01
CA ALA A 515 -3.36 10.05 11.95
C ALA A 515 -3.12 11.07 13.06
N LEU A 516 -3.24 10.61 14.31
CA LEU A 516 -3.01 11.36 15.52
C LEU A 516 -1.64 11.02 16.09
N TYR A 517 -0.86 12.04 16.39
CA TYR A 517 0.44 11.90 17.07
C TYR A 517 0.34 12.51 18.47
N PRO A 518 -0.01 11.73 19.51
CA PRO A 518 -0.33 12.27 20.85
C PRO A 518 0.80 13.06 21.52
N HIS A 519 2.04 12.87 21.07
CA HIS A 519 3.23 13.56 21.58
C HIS A 519 3.44 14.95 20.96
N LYS A 520 2.69 15.32 19.91
CA LYS A 520 2.81 16.62 19.26
C LYS A 520 2.03 17.68 20.01
N GLU A 521 2.61 18.90 20.03
CA GLU A 521 1.93 20.09 20.55
C GLU A 521 0.66 20.39 19.75
N GLY A 522 -0.39 20.87 20.41
CA GLY A 522 -1.69 21.12 19.77
C GLY A 522 -2.52 19.87 19.53
N THR A 523 -2.17 18.73 20.15
CA THR A 523 -2.93 17.47 20.06
C THR A 523 -3.74 17.23 21.33
N VAL A 524 -5.00 16.82 21.17
CA VAL A 524 -5.91 16.42 22.25
C VAL A 524 -6.33 14.97 22.04
N LEU A 525 -6.25 14.18 23.11
CA LEU A 525 -6.83 12.84 23.22
C LEU A 525 -7.44 12.69 24.61
N ASP A 526 -8.75 12.91 24.73
CA ASP A 526 -9.49 12.80 26.00
C ASP A 526 -9.74 11.34 26.35
N ARG A 527 -8.68 10.69 26.85
CA ARG A 527 -8.69 9.25 27.21
C ARG A 527 -9.67 8.94 28.30
N GLU A 528 -9.83 9.85 29.27
CA GLU A 528 -10.73 9.67 30.40
C GLU A 528 -12.19 9.60 29.91
N TYR A 529 -12.60 10.57 29.11
CA TYR A 529 -13.95 10.57 28.54
C TYR A 529 -14.18 9.35 27.63
N LEU A 530 -13.26 9.06 26.72
CA LEU A 530 -13.37 7.95 25.77
C LEU A 530 -13.48 6.57 26.48
N ARG A 531 -12.97 6.46 27.70
CA ARG A 531 -13.05 5.24 28.52
C ARG A 531 -14.30 5.19 29.40
N THR A 532 -14.71 6.33 29.95
CA THR A 532 -15.78 6.37 30.96
C THR A 532 -17.17 6.64 30.37
N ALA A 533 -17.26 7.19 29.16
CA ALA A 533 -18.51 7.38 28.46
C ALA A 533 -19.28 6.06 28.27
N GLY A 534 -20.60 6.15 28.12
CA GLY A 534 -21.45 4.97 27.91
C GLY A 534 -20.99 4.10 26.75
N ASN A 535 -20.90 2.78 26.97
CA ASN A 535 -20.44 1.83 25.95
C ASN A 535 -21.59 0.95 25.46
N ASN A 536 -21.97 1.09 24.21
CA ASN A 536 -23.08 0.36 23.60
C ASN A 536 -22.63 -0.94 22.86
N VAL A 537 -21.43 -1.44 23.13
CA VAL A 537 -20.88 -2.65 22.46
C VAL A 537 -21.79 -3.87 22.62
N ARG A 538 -22.47 -4.02 23.78
CA ARG A 538 -23.39 -5.13 24.06
C ARG A 538 -24.63 -5.14 23.15
N ALA A 539 -25.03 -4.00 22.61
CA ALA A 539 -26.13 -3.93 21.66
C ALA A 539 -25.81 -4.60 20.33
N TYR A 540 -24.52 -4.69 20.01
CA TYR A 540 -24.02 -5.26 18.74
C TYR A 540 -23.30 -6.61 18.91
N LEU A 541 -22.83 -6.93 20.11
CA LEU A 541 -22.17 -8.18 20.45
C LEU A 541 -22.81 -8.77 21.71
N PRO A 542 -23.75 -9.72 21.58
CA PRO A 542 -24.42 -10.33 22.73
C PRO A 542 -23.46 -11.02 23.71
N ASP A 543 -22.34 -11.60 23.20
CA ASP A 543 -21.26 -12.21 23.98
C ASP A 543 -20.16 -11.19 24.35
N GLY A 544 -20.47 -9.89 24.34
CA GLY A 544 -19.51 -8.79 24.43
C GLY A 544 -18.77 -8.62 25.77
N ASP A 545 -19.12 -9.36 26.82
CA ASP A 545 -18.52 -9.22 28.15
C ASP A 545 -16.96 -9.30 28.16
N ARG A 546 -16.37 -10.00 27.19
CA ARG A 546 -14.90 -10.12 27.05
C ARG A 546 -14.26 -8.99 26.23
N MET A 547 -15.03 -8.20 25.49
CA MET A 547 -14.53 -7.13 24.60
C MET A 547 -14.92 -5.74 25.08
N GLU A 548 -15.70 -5.62 26.16
CA GLU A 548 -16.26 -4.34 26.63
C GLU A 548 -15.17 -3.35 27.09
N ASP A 549 -14.07 -3.87 27.65
CA ASP A 549 -12.93 -3.05 28.08
C ASP A 549 -12.02 -2.64 26.90
N VAL A 550 -12.09 -3.37 25.78
CA VAL A 550 -11.21 -3.18 24.63
C VAL A 550 -11.91 -2.46 23.48
N ILE A 551 -13.22 -2.67 23.30
CA ILE A 551 -14.01 -2.03 22.24
C ILE A 551 -15.03 -1.10 22.88
N ARG A 552 -14.93 0.18 22.58
CA ARG A 552 -15.85 1.22 23.04
C ARG A 552 -16.71 1.69 21.89
N VAL A 553 -18.01 1.48 21.96
CA VAL A 553 -19.00 1.95 20.97
C VAL A 553 -19.76 3.13 21.57
N LEU A 554 -19.38 4.34 21.16
CA LEU A 554 -19.94 5.59 21.65
C LEU A 554 -20.94 6.11 20.64
N GLU A 555 -22.22 6.18 20.99
CA GLU A 555 -23.28 6.73 20.13
C GLU A 555 -23.49 8.21 20.41
N GLY A 556 -23.79 9.01 19.38
CA GLY A 556 -24.01 10.45 19.48
C GLY A 556 -25.20 10.83 20.34
N GLY A 557 -26.28 10.06 20.30
CA GLY A 557 -27.50 10.33 21.08
C GLY A 557 -28.10 11.72 20.80
N SER A 558 -28.43 12.48 21.87
CA SER A 558 -28.93 13.84 21.75
C SER A 558 -27.86 14.87 21.36
N GLU A 559 -26.59 14.57 21.59
CA GLU A 559 -25.44 15.39 21.20
C GLU A 559 -24.69 14.66 20.11
N PRO A 560 -24.78 15.11 18.83
CA PRO A 560 -24.13 14.43 17.73
C PRO A 560 -22.60 14.50 17.87
N LEU A 561 -21.94 13.43 17.40
CA LEU A 561 -20.50 13.45 17.22
C LEU A 561 -20.18 14.23 15.94
N VAL A 562 -19.32 15.21 16.02
CA VAL A 562 -18.91 16.04 14.89
C VAL A 562 -17.43 15.80 14.62
N LEU A 563 -17.11 15.43 13.38
CA LEU A 563 -15.75 15.43 12.86
C LEU A 563 -15.62 16.58 11.86
N HIS A 564 -14.73 17.52 12.15
CA HIS A 564 -14.30 18.53 11.19
C HIS A 564 -12.85 18.25 10.79
N ALA A 565 -12.58 18.17 9.49
CA ALA A 565 -11.26 17.90 8.95
C ALA A 565 -10.88 18.92 7.87
N ASP A 566 -9.68 19.48 8.02
CA ASP A 566 -9.06 20.43 7.10
C ASP A 566 -7.78 19.80 6.53
N SER A 567 -7.87 19.26 5.33
CA SER A 567 -6.76 18.60 4.67
C SER A 567 -5.71 19.59 4.14
N LEU A 568 -6.08 20.86 3.90
CA LEU A 568 -5.14 21.91 3.49
C LEU A 568 -4.15 22.25 4.58
N ASN A 569 -4.66 22.42 5.80
CA ASN A 569 -3.85 22.80 6.95
C ASN A 569 -3.47 21.59 7.83
N GLN A 570 -3.82 20.36 7.42
CA GLN A 570 -3.55 19.12 8.14
C GLN A 570 -4.04 19.16 9.61
N ARG A 571 -5.27 19.66 9.80
CA ARG A 571 -5.92 19.84 11.11
C ARG A 571 -7.27 19.13 11.13
N TYR A 572 -7.62 18.62 12.30
CA TYR A 572 -8.94 18.03 12.50
C TYR A 572 -9.36 18.02 13.96
N VAL A 573 -10.67 17.91 14.18
CA VAL A 573 -11.27 17.73 15.48
C VAL A 573 -12.46 16.76 15.40
N ILE A 574 -12.49 15.78 16.30
CA ILE A 574 -13.60 14.89 16.59
C ILE A 574 -14.09 15.24 17.99
N GLY A 575 -15.35 15.57 18.14
CA GLY A 575 -15.87 15.98 19.43
C GLY A 575 -17.40 16.04 19.49
N ARG A 576 -17.91 16.70 20.52
CA ARG A 576 -19.33 16.95 20.76
C ARG A 576 -19.61 18.42 20.99
#